data_283df7995d364a10c641bd9cd53acff5
#
_entry.id   283df7995d364a10c641bd9cd53acff5
#
_cell.length_a   1.000
_cell.length_b   1.000
_cell.length_c   1.000
_cell.angle_alpha   90.00
_cell.angle_beta   90.00
_cell.angle_gamma   90.00
#
_symmetry.space_group_name_H-M   'P 1'
#
loop_
_entity.id
_entity.type
_entity.pdbx_description
1 polymer ?
#
loop_
_entity_poly.entity_id
_entity_poly.type
_entity_poly.pdbx_seq_one_letter_code
_entity_poly.pdbx_strand_id
1 'polypeptide(L)'
;MTHETLQQLLAELSAAFCAQDVDRPLALFADHQDATYAGSEQHERATGTDALRVLFTQLLAREEVYTFSFPHLSWVTAGQAVGVLADGTGTQTDPRGNTEQFTYRVCGVLVAATTGWRWMLLSGSEPTQAGGTPI
;
A
#
# COMPACT_ATOMS: atom_id res chain seq x y z
N MET A 1 -5.15 -18.07 0.04
CA MET A 1 -5.52 -16.70 0.50
C MET A 1 -6.90 -16.74 1.12
N THR A 2 -7.05 -16.09 2.25
CA THR A 2 -8.34 -15.94 2.93
C THR A 2 -8.59 -14.46 3.18
N HIS A 3 -9.84 -14.11 3.50
CA HIS A 3 -10.20 -12.75 3.86
C HIS A 3 -9.37 -12.27 5.06
N GLU A 4 -9.22 -13.10 6.09
CA GLU A 4 -8.44 -12.76 7.27
C GLU A 4 -6.97 -12.52 6.96
N THR A 5 -6.37 -13.37 6.12
CA THR A 5 -4.97 -13.22 5.71
C THR A 5 -4.75 -11.92 4.97
N LEU A 6 -5.62 -11.59 4.02
CA LEU A 6 -5.50 -10.36 3.26
C LEU A 6 -5.73 -9.14 4.15
N GLN A 7 -6.72 -9.20 5.04
CA GLN A 7 -6.97 -8.11 5.99
C GLN A 7 -5.75 -7.86 6.87
N GLN A 8 -5.10 -8.92 7.35
CA GLN A 8 -3.88 -8.82 8.14
C GLN A 8 -2.73 -8.20 7.35
N LEU A 9 -2.54 -8.61 6.09
CA LEU A 9 -1.50 -8.05 5.23
C LEU A 9 -1.70 -6.56 5.01
N LEU A 10 -2.94 -6.11 4.80
CA LEU A 10 -3.24 -4.69 4.61
C LEU A 10 -3.09 -3.89 5.91
N ALA A 11 -3.41 -4.49 7.05
CA ALA A 11 -3.17 -3.87 8.36
C ALA A 11 -1.68 -3.69 8.63
N GLU A 12 -0.87 -4.68 8.29
CA GLU A 12 0.59 -4.60 8.40
C GLU A 12 1.15 -3.51 7.48
N LEU A 13 0.61 -3.40 6.26
CA LEU A 13 1.01 -2.36 5.32
C LEU A 13 0.75 -0.97 5.90
N SER A 14 -0.44 -0.72 6.44
CA SER A 14 -0.79 0.55 7.08
C SER A 14 0.14 0.85 8.25
N ALA A 15 0.36 -0.12 9.13
CA ALA A 15 1.23 0.04 10.29
C ALA A 15 2.68 0.33 9.89
N ALA A 16 3.17 -0.32 8.84
CA ALA A 16 4.54 -0.11 8.35
C ALA A 16 4.76 1.31 7.84
N PHE A 17 3.78 1.89 7.15
CA PHE A 17 3.89 3.27 6.66
C PHE A 17 3.64 4.32 7.75
N CYS A 18 3.12 3.94 8.92
CA CYS A 18 3.05 4.82 10.10
C CYS A 18 4.34 4.82 10.91
N ALA A 19 5.13 3.75 10.83
CA ALA A 19 6.38 3.64 11.57
C ALA A 19 7.45 4.55 10.95
N GLN A 20 8.39 5.00 11.78
CA GLN A 20 9.51 5.81 11.29
C GLN A 20 10.75 4.94 11.09
N ASP A 21 10.56 3.81 10.46
CA ASP A 21 11.59 2.82 10.18
C ASP A 21 11.39 2.29 8.76
N VAL A 22 12.26 2.69 7.83
CA VAL A 22 12.16 2.32 6.42
C VAL A 22 12.23 0.81 6.19
N ASP A 23 12.87 0.07 7.07
CA ASP A 23 12.98 -1.38 6.93
C ASP A 23 11.61 -2.08 7.07
N ARG A 24 10.66 -1.47 7.77
CA ARG A 24 9.33 -2.06 7.94
C ARG A 24 8.53 -2.14 6.64
N PRO A 25 8.26 -1.03 5.93
CA PRO A 25 7.56 -1.14 4.65
C PRO A 25 8.39 -1.92 3.62
N LEU A 26 9.70 -1.76 3.62
CA LEU A 26 10.57 -2.46 2.67
C LEU A 26 10.49 -3.98 2.83
N ALA A 27 10.39 -4.48 4.05
CA ALA A 27 10.27 -5.91 4.33
C ALA A 27 8.95 -6.54 3.83
N LEU A 28 7.93 -5.73 3.53
CA LEU A 28 6.65 -6.22 3.01
C LEU A 28 6.68 -6.45 1.50
N PHE A 29 7.72 -6.00 0.83
CA PHE A 29 7.90 -6.16 -0.62
C PHE A 29 8.83 -7.33 -0.92
N ALA A 30 8.60 -7.98 -2.07
CA ALA A 30 9.49 -9.02 -2.55
C ALA A 30 10.90 -8.45 -2.78
N ASP A 31 11.91 -9.21 -2.38
CA ASP A 31 13.30 -8.88 -2.69
C ASP A 31 13.56 -9.29 -4.14
N HIS A 32 13.15 -8.43 -5.06
CA HIS A 32 13.18 -8.71 -6.49
C HIS A 32 13.41 -7.41 -7.25
N GLN A 33 14.17 -7.48 -8.34
CA GLN A 33 14.50 -6.33 -9.18
C GLN A 33 13.27 -5.63 -9.78
N ASP A 34 12.16 -6.36 -9.93
CA ASP A 34 10.92 -5.84 -10.52
C ASP A 34 9.87 -5.43 -9.49
N ALA A 35 10.14 -5.63 -8.20
CA ALA A 35 9.19 -5.22 -7.15
C ALA A 35 8.94 -3.72 -7.25
N THR A 36 7.67 -3.32 -7.36
CA THR A 36 7.29 -1.94 -7.68
C THR A 36 6.23 -1.42 -6.74
N TYR A 37 6.39 -0.17 -6.32
CA TYR A 37 5.39 0.60 -5.61
C TYR A 37 5.08 1.86 -6.41
N ALA A 38 3.78 2.20 -6.49
CA ALA A 38 3.31 3.47 -7.04
C ALA A 38 2.23 4.03 -6.13
N GLY A 39 2.51 5.11 -5.45
CA GLY A 39 1.52 5.83 -4.64
C GLY A 39 0.58 6.67 -5.48
N SER A 40 -0.26 7.47 -4.82
CA SER A 40 -1.27 8.30 -5.48
C SER A 40 -0.68 9.53 -6.16
N GLU A 41 0.52 9.94 -5.79
CA GLU A 41 1.19 11.08 -6.40
C GLU A 41 2.06 10.62 -7.57
N GLN A 42 2.12 11.41 -8.64
CA GLN A 42 2.84 11.04 -9.87
C GLN A 42 4.31 10.66 -9.61
N HIS A 43 4.99 11.34 -8.70
CA HIS A 43 6.39 11.11 -8.39
C HIS A 43 6.63 9.93 -7.44
N GLU A 44 5.57 9.36 -6.86
CA GLU A 44 5.67 8.28 -5.89
C GLU A 44 5.74 6.92 -6.59
N ARG A 45 6.80 6.69 -7.35
CA ARG A 45 6.99 5.43 -8.08
C ARG A 45 8.44 4.98 -7.99
N ALA A 46 8.63 3.70 -7.66
CA ALA A 46 9.97 3.10 -7.58
C ALA A 46 9.91 1.62 -7.89
N THR A 47 10.96 1.10 -8.51
CA THR A 47 11.11 -0.31 -8.87
C THR A 47 12.47 -0.82 -8.38
N GLY A 48 12.47 -1.96 -7.70
CA GLY A 48 13.64 -2.60 -7.12
C GLY A 48 13.94 -2.12 -5.72
N THR A 49 14.65 -2.95 -4.95
CA THR A 49 14.86 -2.74 -3.51
C THR A 49 15.53 -1.40 -3.20
N ASP A 50 16.57 -1.02 -3.96
CA ASP A 50 17.30 0.22 -3.68
C ASP A 50 16.44 1.46 -3.94
N ALA A 51 15.71 1.48 -5.07
CA ALA A 51 14.81 2.58 -5.39
C ALA A 51 13.64 2.66 -4.42
N LEU A 52 13.09 1.52 -4.00
CA LEU A 52 12.03 1.45 -3.00
C LEU A 52 12.52 2.02 -1.67
N ARG A 53 13.74 1.71 -1.25
CA ARG A 53 14.32 2.27 -0.01
C ARG A 53 14.39 3.78 -0.07
N VAL A 54 14.84 4.34 -1.19
CA VAL A 54 14.94 5.80 -1.36
C VAL A 54 13.55 6.43 -1.26
N LEU A 55 12.58 5.89 -1.99
CA LEU A 55 11.20 6.42 -1.97
C LEU A 55 10.57 6.32 -0.59
N PHE A 56 10.66 5.16 0.07
CA PHE A 56 10.07 4.96 1.39
C PHE A 56 10.73 5.85 2.45
N THR A 57 12.03 6.10 2.35
CA THR A 57 12.71 7.05 3.22
C THR A 57 12.11 8.44 3.08
N GLN A 58 11.83 8.88 1.85
CA GLN A 58 11.19 10.17 1.60
C GLN A 58 9.76 10.22 2.14
N LEU A 59 8.98 9.15 1.94
CA LEU A 59 7.60 9.09 2.41
C LEU A 59 7.52 9.11 3.94
N LEU A 60 8.41 8.40 4.62
CA LEU A 60 8.43 8.34 6.09
C LEU A 60 8.99 9.60 6.74
N ALA A 61 9.68 10.45 5.97
CA ALA A 61 10.18 11.73 6.47
C ALA A 61 9.10 12.81 6.56
N ARG A 62 7.88 12.55 6.08
CA ARG A 62 6.77 13.49 6.15
C ARG A 62 6.33 13.71 7.60
N GLU A 63 5.87 14.92 7.90
CA GLU A 63 5.34 15.25 9.21
C GLU A 63 3.94 14.67 9.42
N GLU A 64 3.17 14.52 8.34
CA GLU A 64 1.84 13.96 8.37
C GLU A 64 1.90 12.45 8.55
N VAL A 65 0.98 11.94 9.37
CA VAL A 65 0.83 10.50 9.60
C VAL A 65 -0.40 10.00 8.85
N TYR A 66 -0.22 8.93 8.09
CA TYR A 66 -1.29 8.32 7.31
C TYR A 66 -1.65 6.96 7.89
N THR A 67 -2.95 6.72 8.07
CA THR A 67 -3.48 5.39 8.42
C THR A 67 -4.54 4.99 7.42
N PHE A 68 -4.69 3.69 7.18
CA PHE A 68 -5.61 3.18 6.18
C PHE A 68 -6.44 2.04 6.74
N SER A 69 -7.70 1.98 6.29
CA SER A 69 -8.62 0.90 6.60
C SER A 69 -9.28 0.44 5.31
N PHE A 70 -9.31 -0.87 5.07
CA PHE A 70 -9.83 -1.44 3.83
C PHE A 70 -10.94 -2.47 4.15
N PRO A 71 -12.20 -2.02 4.31
CA PRO A 71 -13.30 -2.94 4.59
C PRO A 71 -13.77 -3.75 3.37
N HIS A 72 -13.45 -3.30 2.16
CA HIS A 72 -13.89 -3.98 0.92
C HIS A 72 -12.69 -4.62 0.23
N LEU A 73 -12.60 -5.95 0.34
CA LEU A 73 -11.49 -6.73 -0.17
C LEU A 73 -11.94 -7.64 -1.32
N SER A 74 -11.16 -7.66 -2.40
CA SER A 74 -11.31 -8.60 -3.49
C SER A 74 -9.94 -9.16 -3.86
N TRP A 75 -9.89 -10.43 -4.26
CA TRP A 75 -8.66 -11.00 -4.77
C TRP A 75 -8.93 -12.09 -5.79
N VAL A 76 -7.96 -12.31 -6.66
CA VAL A 76 -7.97 -13.41 -7.63
C VAL A 76 -6.66 -14.16 -7.53
N THR A 77 -6.73 -15.49 -7.55
CA THR A 77 -5.53 -16.32 -7.55
C THR A 77 -5.16 -16.64 -9.01
N ALA A 78 -3.91 -16.40 -9.36
CA ALA A 78 -3.37 -16.67 -10.68
C ALA A 78 -2.03 -17.40 -10.51
N GLY A 79 -2.06 -18.74 -10.60
CA GLY A 79 -0.89 -19.56 -10.33
C GLY A 79 -0.44 -19.39 -8.87
N GLN A 80 0.81 -18.96 -8.69
CA GLN A 80 1.40 -18.71 -7.36
C GLN A 80 1.29 -17.25 -6.93
N ALA A 81 0.58 -16.44 -7.70
CA ALA A 81 0.38 -15.04 -7.40
C ALA A 81 -1.08 -14.76 -7.03
N VAL A 82 -1.30 -13.69 -6.28
CA VAL A 82 -2.63 -13.23 -5.90
C VAL A 82 -2.76 -11.77 -6.29
N GLY A 83 -3.70 -11.49 -7.19
CA GLY A 83 -4.09 -10.11 -7.52
C GLY A 83 -5.05 -9.59 -6.47
N VAL A 84 -4.81 -8.37 -5.98
CA VAL A 84 -5.58 -7.76 -4.89
C VAL A 84 -6.18 -6.44 -5.36
N LEU A 85 -7.42 -6.22 -4.95
CA LEU A 85 -8.10 -4.94 -5.07
C LEU A 85 -8.81 -4.67 -3.74
N ALA A 86 -8.48 -3.55 -3.10
CA ALA A 86 -9.06 -3.19 -1.81
C ALA A 86 -9.48 -1.73 -1.80
N ASP A 87 -10.69 -1.48 -1.34
CA ASP A 87 -11.26 -0.14 -1.22
C ASP A 87 -11.49 0.21 0.25
N GLY A 88 -11.19 1.45 0.58
CA GLY A 88 -11.38 1.91 1.95
C GLY A 88 -11.16 3.40 2.13
N THR A 89 -10.64 3.74 3.27
CA THR A 89 -10.46 5.12 3.71
C THR A 89 -9.04 5.32 4.22
N GLY A 90 -8.43 6.43 3.83
CA GLY A 90 -7.23 6.93 4.45
C GLY A 90 -7.55 8.06 5.42
N THR A 91 -6.73 8.21 6.44
CA THR A 91 -6.80 9.31 7.38
C THR A 91 -5.43 9.96 7.48
N GLN A 92 -5.37 11.25 7.22
CA GLN A 92 -4.15 12.06 7.37
C GLN A 92 -4.26 12.84 8.66
N THR A 93 -3.23 12.77 9.50
CA THR A 93 -3.14 13.56 10.73
C THR A 93 -1.92 14.46 10.65
N ASP A 94 -2.10 15.76 10.82
CA ASP A 94 -1.01 16.71 10.82
C ASP A 94 -0.36 16.83 12.22
N PRO A 95 0.78 17.55 12.36
CA PRO A 95 1.45 17.71 13.66
C PRO A 95 0.61 18.41 14.72
N ARG A 96 -0.46 19.12 14.32
CA ARG A 96 -1.35 19.82 15.25
C ARG A 96 -2.50 18.91 15.72
N GLY A 97 -2.58 17.68 15.19
CA GLY A 97 -3.63 16.73 15.50
C GLY A 97 -4.88 16.88 14.66
N ASN A 98 -4.88 17.75 13.64
CA ASN A 98 -5.98 17.86 12.70
C ASN A 98 -6.01 16.64 11.79
N THR A 99 -7.20 16.06 11.59
CA THR A 99 -7.37 14.88 10.74
C THR A 99 -8.20 15.23 9.52
N GLU A 100 -7.87 14.58 8.40
CA GLU A 100 -8.63 14.63 7.17
C GLU A 100 -8.79 13.23 6.64
N GLN A 101 -10.02 12.86 6.24
CA GLN A 101 -10.32 11.55 5.66
C GLN A 101 -10.50 11.67 4.16
N PHE A 102 -10.08 10.63 3.46
CA PHE A 102 -10.22 10.54 2.00
C PHE A 102 -10.48 9.09 1.60
N THR A 103 -11.16 8.90 0.47
CA THR A 103 -11.32 7.56 -0.10
C THR A 103 -9.98 7.09 -0.67
N TYR A 104 -9.70 5.80 -0.51
CA TYR A 104 -8.45 5.25 -0.99
C TYR A 104 -8.64 3.84 -1.54
N ARG A 105 -7.86 3.51 -2.55
CA ARG A 105 -7.87 2.19 -3.19
C ARG A 105 -6.45 1.72 -3.35
N VAL A 106 -6.22 0.44 -3.05
CA VAL A 106 -4.97 -0.21 -3.41
C VAL A 106 -5.26 -1.37 -4.35
N CYS A 107 -4.37 -1.58 -5.29
CA CYS A 107 -4.33 -2.79 -6.08
C CYS A 107 -2.90 -3.26 -6.19
N GLY A 108 -2.73 -4.55 -6.36
CA GLY A 108 -1.37 -5.08 -6.44
C GLY A 108 -1.34 -6.58 -6.64
N VAL A 109 -0.13 -7.10 -6.56
CA VAL A 109 0.16 -8.52 -6.72
C VAL A 109 0.99 -8.99 -5.54
N LEU A 110 0.49 -10.02 -4.86
CA LEU A 110 1.20 -10.73 -3.81
C LEU A 110 1.81 -11.99 -4.37
N VAL A 111 3.02 -12.31 -3.92
CA VAL A 111 3.70 -13.56 -4.23
C VAL A 111 4.09 -14.25 -2.93
N ALA A 112 4.13 -15.58 -2.95
CA ALA A 112 4.56 -16.36 -1.79
C ALA A 112 6.05 -16.19 -1.57
N ALA A 113 6.43 -15.99 -0.31
CA ALA A 113 7.82 -15.98 0.13
C ALA A 113 8.05 -17.14 1.11
N THR A 114 9.29 -17.30 1.57
CA THR A 114 9.62 -18.34 2.55
C THR A 114 8.75 -18.22 3.81
N THR A 115 8.47 -16.99 4.22
CA THR A 115 7.62 -16.69 5.37
C THR A 115 6.49 -15.75 4.94
N GLY A 116 5.37 -16.35 4.51
CA GLY A 116 4.17 -15.57 4.18
C GLY A 116 4.20 -14.96 2.78
N TRP A 117 3.53 -13.86 2.64
CA TRP A 117 3.30 -13.17 1.36
C TRP A 117 4.11 -11.88 1.29
N ARG A 118 4.51 -11.50 0.07
CA ARG A 118 5.20 -10.22 -0.19
C ARG A 118 4.57 -9.53 -1.39
N TRP A 119 4.57 -8.22 -1.37
CA TRP A 119 4.09 -7.43 -2.51
C TRP A 119 5.14 -7.44 -3.61
N MET A 120 4.76 -7.88 -4.81
CA MET A 120 5.55 -7.71 -6.02
C MET A 120 5.19 -6.39 -6.71
N LEU A 121 3.93 -6.02 -6.64
CA LEU A 121 3.41 -4.75 -7.14
C LEU A 121 2.39 -4.24 -6.14
N LEU A 122 2.45 -2.96 -5.83
CA LEU A 122 1.44 -2.29 -5.03
C LEU A 122 1.23 -0.88 -5.56
N SER A 123 -0.02 -0.53 -5.84
CA SER A 123 -0.38 0.81 -6.28
C SER A 123 -1.52 1.35 -5.43
N GLY A 124 -1.40 2.61 -5.02
CA GLY A 124 -2.45 3.32 -4.30
C GLY A 124 -3.02 4.45 -5.14
N SER A 125 -4.31 4.72 -4.95
CA SER A 125 -4.99 5.81 -5.64
C SER A 125 -6.12 6.37 -4.78
N GLU A 126 -6.50 7.62 -5.09
CA GLU A 126 -7.67 8.26 -4.49
C GLU A 126 -8.77 8.28 -5.54
N PRO A 127 -9.76 7.36 -5.46
CA PRO A 127 -10.82 7.32 -6.46
C PRO A 127 -11.60 8.63 -6.52
N THR A 128 -11.97 9.05 -7.73
CA THR A 128 -12.79 10.23 -7.93
C THR A 128 -14.16 10.02 -7.30
N GLN A 129 -14.63 11.04 -6.57
CA GLN A 129 -15.91 10.99 -5.90
C GLN A 129 -17.07 10.97 -6.89
N ALA A 130 -18.26 10.56 -6.39
CA ALA A 130 -19.48 10.49 -7.18
C ALA A 130 -19.78 11.81 -7.88
N GLY A 131 -20.26 11.74 -9.13
CA GLY A 131 -20.49 12.89 -10.01
C GLY A 131 -19.55 12.91 -11.21
N GLY A 132 -18.49 12.10 -11.19
CA GLY A 132 -17.65 11.88 -12.36
C GLY A 132 -18.42 11.11 -13.44
N THR A 133 -18.04 11.33 -14.70
CA THR A 133 -18.63 10.61 -15.83
C THR A 133 -17.92 9.27 -16.01
N PRO A 134 -18.64 8.14 -16.04
CA PRO A 134 -18.02 6.84 -16.34
C PRO A 134 -17.40 6.85 -17.74
N ILE A 135 -16.28 6.22 -17.87
CA ILE A 135 -15.57 6.07 -19.14
C ILE A 135 -15.92 4.75 -19.82
#